data_3c8b62f6e22d79d011dbc75bb975988a
#
_entry.id   3c8b62f6e22d79d011dbc75bb975988a
#
_cell.length_a   1.000
_cell.length_b   1.000
_cell.length_c   1.000
_cell.angle_alpha   90.00
_cell.angle_beta   90.00
_cell.angle_gamma   90.00
#
_symmetry.space_group_name_H-M   'P 1'
#
loop_
_entity.id
_entity.type
_entity.pdbx_description
1 polymer ?
#
loop_
_entity_poly.entity_id
_entity_poly.type
_entity_poly.pdbx_seq_one_letter_code
_entity_poly.pdbx_strand_id
1 'polypeptide(L)'
;MYVTKELTKQHLQIDGDYTDDDEYLVLLIQAAEDAVSRHLDIPLNHLIKNGVLPASIVQAILLLISNFYANREPVSYGTVVKIPYTVDYLLSLYKHYYIP
;
A
#
# COMPACT_ATOMS: atom_id res chain seq x y z
N MET A 1 -0.98 -11.79 2.47
CA MET A 1 -0.98 -10.61 1.59
C MET A 1 -2.28 -10.53 0.83
N TYR A 2 -2.82 -9.33 0.72
CA TYR A 2 -4.05 -9.11 -0.04
C TYR A 2 -3.75 -8.59 -1.44
N VAL A 3 -2.62 -7.91 -1.61
CA VAL A 3 -2.18 -7.43 -2.91
C VAL A 3 -1.10 -8.38 -3.40
N THR A 4 -1.23 -8.87 -4.64
CA THR A 4 -0.29 -9.86 -5.15
C THR A 4 0.97 -9.20 -5.71
N LYS A 5 2.03 -9.98 -5.75
CA LYS A 5 3.28 -9.53 -6.37
C LYS A 5 3.06 -9.21 -7.85
N GLU A 6 2.24 -10.01 -8.52
CA GLU A 6 1.96 -9.82 -9.94
C GLU A 6 1.25 -8.48 -10.19
N LEU A 7 0.25 -8.17 -9.39
CA LEU A 7 -0.45 -6.89 -9.50
C LEU A 7 0.50 -5.74 -9.21
N THR A 8 1.37 -5.90 -8.21
CA THR A 8 2.35 -4.89 -7.86
C THR A 8 3.31 -4.62 -9.02
N LYS A 9 3.80 -5.68 -9.67
CA LYS A 9 4.69 -5.50 -10.83
C LYS A 9 3.97 -4.79 -11.96
N GLN A 10 2.71 -5.13 -12.20
CA GLN A 10 1.93 -4.45 -13.22
C GLN A 10 1.79 -2.96 -12.92
N HIS A 11 1.50 -2.63 -11.67
CA HIS A 11 1.36 -1.24 -11.24
C HIS A 11 2.67 -0.47 -11.39
N LEU A 12 3.79 -1.10 -11.05
CA LEU A 12 5.10 -0.46 -11.13
C LEU A 12 5.71 -0.53 -12.53
N GLN A 13 5.02 -1.19 -13.46
CA GLN A 13 5.50 -1.37 -14.83
C GLN A 13 6.80 -2.18 -14.88
N ILE A 14 6.92 -3.16 -14.00
CA ILE A 14 8.04 -4.08 -13.97
C ILE A 14 7.67 -5.32 -14.77
N ASP A 15 8.60 -5.77 -15.63
CA ASP A 15 8.39 -6.98 -16.41
C ASP A 15 8.13 -8.15 -15.46
N GLY A 16 7.10 -8.94 -15.75
CA GLY A 16 6.78 -10.10 -14.93
C GLY A 16 7.90 -11.11 -14.84
N ASP A 17 8.77 -11.16 -15.86
CA ASP A 17 9.89 -12.09 -15.86
C ASP A 17 11.09 -11.57 -15.06
N TYR A 18 11.07 -10.34 -14.62
CA TYR A 18 12.14 -9.78 -13.84
C TYR A 18 11.93 -10.17 -12.39
N THR A 19 12.82 -10.96 -11.83
CA THR A 19 12.63 -11.52 -10.49
C THR A 19 13.63 -11.02 -9.46
N ASP A 20 14.54 -10.15 -9.86
CA ASP A 20 15.61 -9.71 -8.96
C ASP A 20 15.09 -8.96 -7.73
N ASP A 21 13.95 -8.28 -7.85
CA ASP A 21 13.38 -7.53 -6.74
C ASP A 21 12.21 -8.24 -6.06
N ASP A 22 11.97 -9.50 -6.37
CA ASP A 22 10.77 -10.17 -5.87
C ASP A 22 10.66 -10.18 -4.35
N GLU A 23 11.75 -10.50 -3.66
CA GLU A 23 11.71 -10.52 -2.19
C GLU A 23 11.49 -9.13 -1.63
N TYR A 24 12.10 -8.13 -2.25
CA TYR A 24 11.93 -6.75 -1.83
C TYR A 24 10.49 -6.29 -2.06
N LEU A 25 9.91 -6.68 -3.19
CA LEU A 25 8.52 -6.32 -3.48
C LEU A 25 7.56 -6.93 -2.47
N VAL A 26 7.80 -8.17 -2.06
CA VAL A 26 6.96 -8.80 -1.03
C VAL A 26 7.05 -8.00 0.27
N LEU A 27 8.24 -7.58 0.64
CA LEU A 27 8.42 -6.76 1.83
C LEU A 27 7.65 -5.45 1.73
N LEU A 28 7.71 -4.80 0.57
CA LEU A 28 7.00 -3.54 0.36
C LEU A 28 5.49 -3.73 0.42
N ILE A 29 4.99 -4.82 -0.14
CA ILE A 29 3.57 -5.13 -0.07
C ILE A 29 3.14 -5.27 1.38
N GLN A 30 3.89 -6.04 2.16
CA GLN A 30 3.56 -6.25 3.56
C GLN A 30 3.64 -4.95 4.34
N ALA A 31 4.65 -4.15 4.08
CA ALA A 31 4.80 -2.86 4.77
C ALA A 31 3.65 -1.92 4.43
N ALA A 32 3.24 -1.88 3.16
CA ALA A 32 2.15 -1.00 2.75
C ALA A 32 0.82 -1.45 3.35
N GLU A 33 0.57 -2.77 3.35
CA GLU A 33 -0.66 -3.30 3.93
C GLU A 33 -0.71 -3.02 5.43
N ASP A 34 0.42 -3.20 6.12
CA ASP A 34 0.48 -2.91 7.54
C ASP A 34 0.26 -1.42 7.82
N ALA A 35 0.87 -0.56 7.00
CA ALA A 35 0.73 0.88 7.16
C ALA A 35 -0.73 1.31 6.98
N VAL A 36 -1.42 0.75 5.99
CA VAL A 36 -2.82 1.08 5.76
C VAL A 36 -3.67 0.62 6.94
N SER A 37 -3.44 -0.61 7.41
CA SER A 37 -4.19 -1.14 8.53
C SER A 37 -4.01 -0.29 9.78
N ARG A 38 -2.78 0.12 10.06
CA ARG A 38 -2.50 0.95 11.24
C ARG A 38 -3.05 2.35 11.10
N HIS A 39 -3.00 2.90 9.90
CA HIS A 39 -3.54 4.23 9.65
C HIS A 39 -5.05 4.25 9.85
N LEU A 40 -5.73 3.20 9.44
CA LEU A 40 -7.19 3.08 9.61
C LEU A 40 -7.58 2.56 10.98
N ASP A 41 -6.61 1.97 11.69
CA ASP A 41 -6.84 1.33 12.98
C ASP A 41 -7.87 0.20 12.86
N ILE A 42 -7.84 -0.49 11.72
CA ILE A 42 -8.75 -1.58 11.43
C ILE A 42 -7.96 -2.68 10.73
N PRO A 43 -8.06 -3.93 11.17
CA PRO A 43 -7.45 -5.02 10.41
C PRO A 43 -8.04 -5.10 9.01
N LEU A 44 -7.19 -5.32 8.01
CA LEU A 44 -7.65 -5.33 6.62
C LEU A 44 -8.72 -6.40 6.36
N ASN A 45 -8.65 -7.52 7.05
CA ASN A 45 -9.64 -8.57 6.84
C ASN A 45 -11.04 -8.12 7.22
N HIS A 46 -11.19 -7.08 8.05
CA HIS A 46 -12.50 -6.53 8.38
C HIS A 46 -13.08 -5.72 7.23
N LEU A 47 -12.27 -5.35 6.25
CA LEU A 47 -12.73 -4.56 5.12
C LEU A 47 -13.12 -5.43 3.92
N ILE A 48 -12.85 -6.72 4.01
CA ILE A 48 -13.13 -7.62 2.89
C ILE A 48 -14.64 -7.82 2.73
N LYS A 49 -15.11 -7.65 1.50
CA LYS A 49 -16.49 -7.91 1.14
C LYS A 49 -16.49 -8.83 -0.07
N ASN A 50 -17.29 -9.90 0.00
CA ASN A 50 -17.36 -10.88 -1.09
C ASN A 50 -15.98 -11.43 -1.47
N GLY A 51 -15.13 -11.61 -0.46
CA GLY A 51 -13.82 -12.22 -0.66
C GLY A 51 -12.74 -11.29 -1.18
N VAL A 52 -13.03 -10.00 -1.36
CA VAL A 52 -12.03 -9.07 -1.89
C VAL A 52 -11.98 -7.78 -1.08
N LEU A 53 -10.83 -7.14 -1.06
CA LEU A 53 -10.71 -5.81 -0.48
C LEU A 53 -11.35 -4.78 -1.40
N PRO A 54 -11.91 -3.71 -0.85
CA PRO A 54 -12.41 -2.63 -1.69
C PRO A 54 -11.34 -2.09 -2.63
N ALA A 55 -11.74 -1.74 -3.85
CA ALA A 55 -10.80 -1.25 -4.85
C ALA A 55 -10.03 -0.02 -4.38
N SER A 56 -10.69 0.86 -3.61
CA SER A 56 -10.03 2.06 -3.09
C SER A 56 -8.88 1.71 -2.16
N ILE A 57 -9.06 0.68 -1.34
CA ILE A 57 -8.01 0.23 -0.43
C ILE A 57 -6.86 -0.40 -1.22
N VAL A 58 -7.18 -1.22 -2.23
CA VAL A 58 -6.14 -1.82 -3.07
C VAL A 58 -5.33 -0.72 -3.76
N GLN A 59 -6.01 0.29 -4.29
CA GLN A 59 -5.32 1.39 -4.97
C GLN A 59 -4.43 2.17 -4.00
N ALA A 60 -4.90 2.40 -2.77
CA ALA A 60 -4.10 3.08 -1.76
C ALA A 60 -2.85 2.29 -1.44
N ILE A 61 -2.98 0.97 -1.30
CA ILE A 61 -1.83 0.10 -1.03
C ILE A 61 -0.83 0.17 -2.19
N LEU A 62 -1.31 0.11 -3.43
CA LEU A 62 -0.43 0.17 -4.59
C LEU A 62 0.29 1.52 -4.68
N LEU A 63 -0.39 2.60 -4.37
CA LEU A 63 0.23 3.92 -4.37
C LEU A 63 1.32 4.03 -3.30
N LEU A 64 1.07 3.44 -2.13
CA LEU A 64 2.09 3.41 -1.08
C LEU A 64 3.29 2.57 -1.51
N ILE A 65 3.05 1.42 -2.13
CA ILE A 65 4.13 0.58 -2.62
C ILE A 65 4.98 1.36 -3.62
N SER A 66 4.32 2.07 -4.53
CA SER A 66 5.02 2.88 -5.52
C SER A 66 5.87 3.95 -4.85
N ASN A 67 5.32 4.59 -3.83
CA ASN A 67 6.05 5.61 -3.09
C ASN A 67 7.26 5.00 -2.37
N PHE A 68 7.08 3.85 -1.74
CA PHE A 68 8.20 3.17 -1.05
C PHE A 68 9.26 2.71 -2.05
N TYR A 69 8.84 2.19 -3.19
CA TYR A 69 9.74 1.69 -4.20
C TYR A 69 10.61 2.83 -4.78
N ALA A 70 9.99 3.96 -5.03
CA ALA A 70 10.69 5.12 -5.56
C ALA A 70 11.64 5.74 -4.54
N ASN A 71 11.33 5.61 -3.25
CA ASN A 71 12.11 6.25 -2.20
C ASN A 71 12.81 5.22 -1.30
N ARG A 72 13.32 4.16 -1.89
CA ARG A 72 13.94 3.10 -1.10
C ARG A 72 15.35 3.46 -0.60
N GLU A 73 15.93 4.51 -1.14
CA GLU A 73 17.21 4.97 -0.62
C GLU A 73 16.99 5.72 0.68
N PRO A 74 17.95 5.65 1.59
CA PRO A 74 17.82 6.40 2.84
C PRO A 74 17.60 7.86 2.53
N VAL A 75 16.58 8.41 3.17
CA VAL A 75 16.27 9.79 2.95
C VAL A 75 17.32 10.62 3.62
N SER A 76 17.82 11.60 2.93
CA SER A 76 18.79 12.48 3.53
C SER A 76 18.11 13.37 4.57
N TYR A 77 18.95 13.97 5.36
CA TYR A 77 18.61 14.65 6.54
C TYR A 77 17.36 15.46 6.53
N GLY A 78 16.49 15.28 7.49
CA GLY A 78 15.35 16.12 7.71
C GLY A 78 14.19 15.95 6.75
N THR A 79 14.33 15.02 5.82
CA THR A 79 13.24 14.78 4.89
C THR A 79 12.24 13.87 5.55
N VAL A 80 11.00 14.31 5.63
CA VAL A 80 9.93 13.51 6.18
C VAL A 80 9.19 12.88 5.04
N VAL A 81 9.05 11.57 5.08
CA VAL A 81 8.27 10.86 4.07
C VAL A 81 6.81 11.04 4.44
N LYS A 82 6.11 11.78 3.63
CA LYS A 82 4.69 11.99 3.86
C LYS A 82 3.88 11.05 3.02
N ILE A 83 2.74 10.63 3.56
CA ILE A 83 1.79 9.86 2.78
C ILE A 83 1.27 10.77 1.67
N PRO A 84 1.30 10.33 0.41
CA PRO A 84 0.78 11.16 -0.66
C PRO A 84 -0.67 11.55 -0.43
N TYR A 85 -1.04 12.73 -0.86
CA TYR A 85 -2.38 13.24 -0.65
C TYR A 85 -3.44 12.29 -1.21
N THR A 86 -3.17 11.68 -2.36
CA THR A 86 -4.12 10.75 -2.97
C THR A 86 -4.37 9.55 -2.08
N VAL A 87 -3.32 9.02 -1.46
CA VAL A 87 -3.44 7.90 -0.55
C VAL A 87 -4.27 8.31 0.66
N ASP A 88 -3.97 9.47 1.23
CA ASP A 88 -4.70 9.97 2.38
C ASP A 88 -6.18 10.13 2.06
N TYR A 89 -6.50 10.66 0.89
CA TYR A 89 -7.87 10.79 0.46
C TYR A 89 -8.58 9.43 0.38
N LEU A 90 -7.94 8.45 -0.26
CA LEU A 90 -8.55 7.14 -0.42
C LEU A 90 -8.79 6.47 0.92
N LEU A 91 -7.83 6.60 1.83
CA LEU A 91 -7.97 6.00 3.15
C LEU A 91 -9.02 6.70 3.99
N SER A 92 -9.18 8.02 3.79
CA SER A 92 -10.17 8.77 4.55
C SER A 92 -11.60 8.28 4.29
N LEU A 93 -11.82 7.63 3.15
CA LEU A 93 -13.14 7.07 2.83
C LEU A 93 -13.53 5.95 3.79
N TYR A 94 -12.56 5.36 4.48
CA TYR A 94 -12.83 4.24 5.37
C TYR A 94 -12.51 4.56 6.83
N LYS A 95 -12.01 5.74 7.05
CA LYS A 95 -11.64 6.09 8.38
C LYS A 95 -12.83 6.67 9.05
N HIS A 96 -13.49 6.31 9.95
CA HIS A 96 -14.47 6.56 10.42
C HIS A 96 -15.08 7.07 10.97
N TYR A 97 -15.23 7.07 10.86
CA TYR A 97 -16.40 7.41 10.78
C TYR A 97 -17.19 6.76 11.76
N TYR A 98 -16.66 6.23 12.53
CA TYR A 98 -17.18 5.85 13.55
C TYR A 98 -17.04 6.87 14.43
N ILE A 99 -17.64 7.76 14.25
CA ILE A 99 -17.73 8.71 15.20
C ILE A 99 -18.60 8.27 16.24
N PRO A 100 -18.19 8.22 17.37
CA PRO A 100 -18.99 7.83 18.48
C PRO A 100 -20.20 8.74 18.61
#